data_f5e8954e761353754033ac9c19230460
#
_entry.id   f5e8954e761353754033ac9c19230460
#
_cell.length_a   1.000
_cell.length_b   1.000
_cell.length_c   1.000
_cell.angle_alpha   90.00
_cell.angle_beta   90.00
_cell.angle_gamma   90.00
#
_symmetry.space_group_name_H-M   'P 1'
#
loop_
_entity.id
_entity.type
_entity.pdbx_description
1 polymer ?
#
loop_
_entity_poly.entity_id
_entity_poly.type
_entity_poly.pdbx_seq_one_letter_code
_entity_poly.pdbx_strand_id
1 'polypeptide(L)'
;MKRLVALAPLLAALPGAACAQTASETVIAKGNPILADGRFYTTDPAPLVDGDMLYILTGRDMAEPEVNDFIMPEWQLLSTRDPASRKWRHTPGFIRPENVFAWAEPARAYAGQIVKGPDGRFYFYAPVLEKNSDAKDRFAIGVAVADRPTGPWKDAHPSGPIISQKLPVANNIQNIDPTVLLDDDGRVYIYWGTFGQLRGMELERDMITPKGPEKRIEGLTGFFEAPWILKRKLVYYMLYAGNKAGPDSACTPAVYHACQAWGTATSPLGPWTYRGVALRPVSSTTSHAGAVEFKGKWYMVYHTADAVGGGHFRRSVAIDEMQWDDSVSPAAIRPVVPTRAPQPAPKPTRNIAGSASAVSSNVVPVQYWIAALNDGKVRANPLPPEMWGTWNGNNPKQPWVEYRWAKPVTVDGSRVYFFADQPAGSGIGVAPPAAWRLEYWDGAWKPVAGTSGYGTTPGAFEEVRFAPVTTRCLRMVFDASGSGPYAGVGVQEWEVLAPRPRVPAAAGVAAPACGKN
;
A
#
# COMPACT_ATOMS: atom_id res chain seq x y z
N MET A 1 -19.51 61.32 -53.68
CA MET A 1 -18.81 61.17 -52.38
C MET A 1 -19.58 60.18 -51.54
N LYS A 2 -19.15 58.93 -51.49
CA LYS A 2 -19.74 57.88 -50.60
C LYS A 2 -18.75 57.62 -49.49
N ARG A 3 -19.13 57.86 -48.23
CA ARG A 3 -18.32 57.57 -47.05
C ARG A 3 -18.48 56.09 -46.70
N LEU A 4 -17.36 55.35 -46.70
CA LEU A 4 -17.25 54.02 -46.13
C LEU A 4 -17.12 54.17 -44.61
N VAL A 5 -17.98 53.53 -43.87
CA VAL A 5 -17.88 53.34 -42.43
C VAL A 5 -17.28 51.94 -42.24
N ALA A 6 -16.07 51.88 -41.66
CA ALA A 6 -15.41 50.65 -41.28
C ALA A 6 -15.96 50.19 -39.93
N LEU A 7 -16.61 49.04 -39.88
CA LEU A 7 -16.91 48.32 -38.63
C LEU A 7 -15.67 47.54 -38.19
N ALA A 8 -15.14 47.84 -37.01
CA ALA A 8 -14.14 47.02 -36.34
C ALA A 8 -14.84 45.86 -35.59
N PRO A 9 -14.35 44.63 -35.68
CA PRO A 9 -14.91 43.51 -34.89
C PRO A 9 -14.48 43.63 -33.45
N LEU A 10 -15.42 43.69 -32.53
CA LEU A 10 -15.21 43.51 -31.09
C LEU A 10 -14.89 42.01 -30.85
N LEU A 11 -13.62 41.70 -30.59
CA LEU A 11 -13.27 40.38 -30.02
C LEU A 11 -13.76 40.34 -28.57
N ALA A 12 -14.84 39.63 -28.33
CA ALA A 12 -15.26 39.25 -27.00
C ALA A 12 -14.26 38.17 -26.48
N ALA A 13 -13.43 38.53 -25.51
CA ALA A 13 -12.63 37.56 -24.77
C ALA A 13 -13.59 36.68 -23.96
N LEU A 14 -13.70 35.41 -24.35
CA LEU A 14 -14.36 34.38 -23.52
C LEU A 14 -13.59 34.25 -22.20
N PRO A 15 -14.28 34.33 -21.05
CA PRO A 15 -13.60 34.04 -19.79
C PRO A 15 -13.16 32.58 -19.81
N GLY A 16 -11.85 32.33 -19.61
CA GLY A 16 -11.31 30.99 -19.43
C GLY A 16 -12.12 30.27 -18.36
N ALA A 17 -12.64 29.10 -18.68
CA ALA A 17 -13.30 28.24 -17.73
C ALA A 17 -12.31 27.91 -16.59
N ALA A 18 -12.43 28.63 -15.47
CA ALA A 18 -11.80 28.24 -14.22
C ALA A 18 -12.33 26.85 -13.90
N CYS A 19 -11.47 25.86 -13.93
CA CYS A 19 -11.82 24.49 -13.51
C CYS A 19 -12.32 24.61 -12.06
N ALA A 20 -13.62 24.42 -11.85
CA ALA A 20 -14.23 24.57 -10.53
C ALA A 20 -13.59 23.55 -9.59
N GLN A 21 -12.87 24.03 -8.58
CA GLN A 21 -12.38 23.22 -7.49
C GLN A 21 -13.57 22.51 -6.87
N THR A 22 -13.54 21.18 -6.79
CA THR A 22 -14.62 20.40 -6.19
C THR A 22 -14.83 20.90 -4.76
N ALA A 23 -16.08 21.19 -4.40
CA ALA A 23 -16.38 21.78 -3.09
C ALA A 23 -15.90 20.85 -1.96
N SER A 24 -15.24 21.42 -0.96
CA SER A 24 -14.83 20.67 0.22
C SER A 24 -16.04 20.18 0.99
N GLU A 25 -15.97 18.96 1.51
CA GLU A 25 -17.01 18.34 2.35
C GLU A 25 -16.52 18.09 3.77
N THR A 26 -17.47 17.99 4.71
CA THR A 26 -17.18 17.53 6.06
C THR A 26 -17.51 16.06 6.16
N VAL A 27 -16.53 15.27 6.63
CA VAL A 27 -16.65 13.82 6.82
C VAL A 27 -16.52 13.49 8.31
N ILE A 28 -17.38 12.62 8.80
CA ILE A 28 -17.25 12.02 10.13
C ILE A 28 -16.74 10.58 9.96
N ALA A 29 -15.48 10.38 10.26
CA ALA A 29 -14.86 9.07 10.17
C ALA A 29 -15.42 8.12 11.24
N LYS A 30 -15.77 6.91 10.87
CA LYS A 30 -16.19 5.86 11.83
C LYS A 30 -15.00 5.18 12.53
N GLY A 31 -13.80 5.46 12.08
CA GLY A 31 -12.52 4.90 12.45
C GLY A 31 -11.58 4.94 11.25
N ASN A 32 -10.55 4.11 11.27
CA ASN A 32 -9.65 3.98 10.12
C ASN A 32 -10.21 2.97 9.09
N PRO A 33 -10.02 3.24 7.78
CA PRO A 33 -9.45 4.46 7.20
C PRO A 33 -10.40 5.67 7.37
N ILE A 34 -9.86 6.90 7.22
CA ILE A 34 -10.62 8.15 7.40
C ILE A 34 -11.78 8.23 6.42
N LEU A 35 -11.54 7.93 5.14
CA LEU A 35 -12.56 7.78 4.09
C LEU A 35 -12.74 6.30 3.80
N ALA A 36 -13.78 5.70 4.37
CA ALA A 36 -13.98 4.24 4.33
C ALA A 36 -15.08 3.81 3.35
N ASP A 37 -15.84 4.73 2.76
CA ASP A 37 -17.05 4.44 1.98
C ASP A 37 -16.80 4.06 0.50
N GLY A 38 -15.56 4.15 0.04
CA GLY A 38 -15.16 3.81 -1.34
C GLY A 38 -15.51 4.88 -2.40
N ARG A 39 -16.04 6.04 -2.02
CA ARG A 39 -16.26 7.16 -2.95
C ARG A 39 -14.97 7.84 -3.37
N PHE A 40 -14.00 7.87 -2.46
CA PHE A 40 -12.67 8.42 -2.69
C PHE A 40 -11.64 7.50 -2.05
N TYR A 41 -10.64 7.13 -2.81
CA TYR A 41 -9.46 6.46 -2.30
C TYR A 41 -8.35 7.49 -2.13
N THR A 42 -7.75 7.49 -0.93
CA THR A 42 -6.70 8.42 -0.53
C THR A 42 -5.42 7.63 -0.25
N THR A 43 -4.30 8.07 -0.79
CA THR A 43 -3.05 7.31 -0.71
C THR A 43 -1.87 8.20 -0.39
N ASP A 44 -0.74 7.59 -0.04
CA ASP A 44 0.57 8.22 0.12
C ASP A 44 0.51 9.49 0.99
N PRO A 45 0.11 9.37 2.27
CA PRO A 45 -0.18 10.51 3.09
C PRO A 45 1.06 11.26 3.55
N ALA A 46 1.02 12.59 3.45
CA ALA A 46 2.05 13.49 3.95
C ALA A 46 1.42 14.49 4.94
N PRO A 47 1.62 14.32 6.25
CA PRO A 47 1.07 15.21 7.26
C PRO A 47 1.84 16.52 7.36
N LEU A 48 1.11 17.61 7.67
CA LEU A 48 1.63 18.94 7.94
C LEU A 48 0.84 19.58 9.08
N VAL A 49 1.51 20.24 10.00
CA VAL A 49 0.90 21.07 11.02
C VAL A 49 1.14 22.55 10.71
N ASP A 50 0.07 23.34 10.72
CA ASP A 50 0.16 24.80 10.69
C ASP A 50 -0.84 25.39 11.71
N GLY A 51 -0.30 26.02 12.74
CA GLY A 51 -1.08 26.52 13.87
C GLY A 51 -1.86 25.41 14.59
N ASP A 52 -3.17 25.56 14.67
CA ASP A 52 -4.08 24.61 15.34
C ASP A 52 -4.67 23.55 14.39
N MET A 53 -4.17 23.47 13.17
CA MET A 53 -4.65 22.58 12.11
C MET A 53 -3.64 21.48 11.78
N LEU A 54 -4.12 20.26 11.70
CA LEU A 54 -3.45 19.15 11.05
C LEU A 54 -4.00 19.00 9.63
N TYR A 55 -3.12 19.03 8.66
CA TYR A 55 -3.39 18.75 7.26
C TYR A 55 -2.75 17.42 6.88
N ILE A 56 -3.37 16.67 5.99
CA ILE A 56 -2.79 15.47 5.38
C ILE A 56 -2.98 15.62 3.87
N LEU A 57 -1.89 15.87 3.15
CA LEU A 57 -1.89 15.77 1.70
C LEU A 57 -1.95 14.29 1.33
N THR A 58 -2.77 13.94 0.33
CA THR A 58 -2.90 12.57 -0.15
C THR A 58 -3.00 12.55 -1.67
N GLY A 59 -2.51 11.49 -2.31
CA GLY A 59 -2.87 11.16 -3.68
C GLY A 59 -4.32 10.65 -3.76
N ARG A 60 -4.84 10.54 -4.98
CA ARG A 60 -6.12 9.90 -5.27
C ARG A 60 -5.91 8.69 -6.15
N ASP A 61 -6.16 7.50 -5.63
CA ASP A 61 -6.24 6.29 -6.44
C ASP A 61 -7.59 6.22 -7.16
N MET A 62 -7.55 5.99 -8.48
CA MET A 62 -8.75 5.91 -9.34
C MET A 62 -8.75 4.71 -10.27
N ALA A 63 -7.92 3.71 -10.03
CA ALA A 63 -7.95 2.49 -10.83
C ALA A 63 -9.28 1.76 -10.66
N GLU A 64 -9.85 1.30 -11.77
CA GLU A 64 -10.97 0.37 -11.72
C GLU A 64 -10.56 -0.95 -11.07
N PRO A 65 -11.51 -1.73 -10.51
CA PRO A 65 -11.20 -2.98 -9.80
C PRO A 65 -10.31 -3.96 -10.58
N GLU A 66 -10.45 -3.99 -11.89
CA GLU A 66 -9.74 -4.91 -12.79
C GLU A 66 -8.40 -4.36 -13.32
N VAL A 67 -8.06 -3.11 -12.96
CA VAL A 67 -6.89 -2.41 -13.48
C VAL A 67 -5.77 -2.42 -12.45
N ASN A 68 -4.66 -3.08 -12.80
CA ASN A 68 -3.44 -3.13 -11.99
C ASN A 68 -2.47 -2.02 -12.43
N ASP A 69 -2.85 -0.75 -12.16
CA ASP A 69 -2.03 0.42 -12.45
C ASP A 69 -2.30 1.54 -11.44
N PHE A 70 -1.29 2.36 -11.16
CA PHE A 70 -1.41 3.56 -10.33
C PHE A 70 -1.99 4.72 -11.14
N ILE A 71 -3.34 4.76 -11.24
CA ILE A 71 -4.06 5.86 -11.87
C ILE A 71 -4.35 6.92 -10.82
N MET A 72 -3.51 7.96 -10.80
CA MET A 72 -3.51 8.99 -9.77
C MET A 72 -3.59 10.39 -10.42
N PRO A 73 -4.80 10.90 -10.69
CA PRO A 73 -4.95 12.14 -11.48
C PRO A 73 -4.75 13.43 -10.69
N GLU A 74 -4.84 13.38 -9.35
CA GLU A 74 -4.88 14.58 -8.51
C GLU A 74 -4.42 14.30 -7.10
N TRP A 75 -4.08 15.35 -6.38
CA TRP A 75 -3.94 15.33 -4.92
C TRP A 75 -5.22 15.81 -4.25
N GLN A 76 -5.45 15.29 -3.05
CA GLN A 76 -6.55 15.62 -2.17
C GLN A 76 -5.99 16.16 -0.85
N LEU A 77 -6.78 16.90 -0.10
CA LEU A 77 -6.39 17.41 1.20
C LEU A 77 -7.41 17.01 2.28
N LEU A 78 -6.94 16.33 3.31
CA LEU A 78 -7.69 16.13 4.54
C LEU A 78 -7.21 17.12 5.58
N SER A 79 -8.10 17.65 6.42
CA SER A 79 -7.70 18.52 7.53
C SER A 79 -8.61 18.40 8.73
N THR A 80 -8.04 18.58 9.92
CA THR A 80 -8.77 18.56 11.20
C THR A 80 -8.07 19.42 12.24
N ARG A 81 -8.84 19.90 13.23
CA ARG A 81 -8.30 20.48 14.46
C ARG A 81 -8.08 19.48 15.57
N ASP A 82 -8.65 18.29 15.43
CA ASP A 82 -8.56 17.23 16.43
C ASP A 82 -8.85 15.88 15.77
N PRO A 83 -7.82 15.03 15.59
CA PRO A 83 -8.01 13.69 15.05
C PRO A 83 -8.96 12.83 15.89
N ALA A 84 -8.99 13.02 17.22
CA ALA A 84 -9.85 12.26 18.12
C ALA A 84 -11.34 12.59 17.94
N SER A 85 -11.67 13.77 17.43
CA SER A 85 -13.05 14.17 17.10
C SER A 85 -13.61 13.38 15.93
N ARG A 86 -12.75 12.72 15.13
CA ARG A 86 -13.09 12.04 13.89
C ARG A 86 -13.75 12.93 12.82
N LYS A 87 -13.77 14.23 13.04
CA LYS A 87 -14.33 15.21 12.10
C LYS A 87 -13.23 15.74 11.19
N TRP A 88 -13.37 15.48 9.90
CA TRP A 88 -12.42 15.87 8.87
C TRP A 88 -13.07 16.77 7.83
N ARG A 89 -12.31 17.72 7.32
CA ARG A 89 -12.63 18.41 6.07
C ARG A 89 -11.87 17.69 4.97
N HIS A 90 -12.57 17.24 3.95
CA HIS A 90 -12.01 16.63 2.75
C HIS A 90 -12.15 17.59 1.57
N THR A 91 -11.08 17.80 0.84
CA THR A 91 -11.02 18.62 -0.37
C THR A 91 -10.50 17.76 -1.52
N PRO A 92 -11.39 17.09 -2.28
CA PRO A 92 -11.01 16.39 -3.51
C PRO A 92 -10.62 17.39 -4.59
N GLY A 93 -9.80 16.97 -5.57
CA GLY A 93 -9.31 17.86 -6.64
C GLY A 93 -8.54 19.07 -6.10
N PHE A 94 -7.85 18.89 -4.99
CA PHE A 94 -7.14 19.97 -4.31
C PHE A 94 -6.03 20.58 -5.17
N ILE A 95 -5.22 19.74 -5.79
CA ILE A 95 -4.18 20.12 -6.77
C ILE A 95 -4.21 19.10 -7.91
N ARG A 96 -3.99 19.58 -9.14
CA ARG A 96 -3.73 18.75 -10.31
C ARG A 96 -2.43 19.18 -10.96
N PRO A 97 -1.59 18.25 -11.47
CA PRO A 97 -0.32 18.60 -12.09
C PRO A 97 -0.45 19.68 -13.14
N GLU A 98 -1.40 19.54 -14.06
CA GLU A 98 -1.66 20.42 -15.18
C GLU A 98 -2.08 21.85 -14.78
N ASN A 99 -2.60 22.04 -13.58
CA ASN A 99 -3.02 23.35 -13.09
C ASN A 99 -1.86 24.15 -12.46
N VAL A 100 -0.73 23.48 -12.19
CA VAL A 100 0.41 24.08 -11.51
C VAL A 100 1.66 24.04 -12.39
N PHE A 101 1.98 22.90 -12.98
CA PHE A 101 3.22 22.67 -13.73
C PHE A 101 2.94 22.55 -15.22
N ALA A 102 3.20 23.63 -15.98
CA ALA A 102 2.98 23.64 -17.44
C ALA A 102 3.80 22.56 -18.17
N TRP A 103 4.93 22.15 -17.60
CA TRP A 103 5.86 21.16 -18.13
C TRP A 103 5.52 19.71 -17.74
N ALA A 104 4.57 19.47 -16.81
CA ALA A 104 4.19 18.14 -16.37
C ALA A 104 3.06 17.53 -17.21
N GLU A 105 3.04 16.20 -17.34
CA GLU A 105 1.91 15.48 -17.89
C GLU A 105 0.66 15.65 -17.01
N PRO A 106 -0.52 15.80 -17.60
CA PRO A 106 -1.75 15.86 -16.84
C PRO A 106 -2.07 14.51 -16.17
N ALA A 107 -2.80 14.56 -15.06
CA ALA A 107 -3.32 13.40 -14.36
C ALA A 107 -2.26 12.36 -13.94
N ARG A 108 -1.04 12.84 -13.57
CA ARG A 108 0.07 12.04 -13.07
C ARG A 108 0.60 12.63 -11.76
N ALA A 109 -0.18 12.43 -10.68
CA ALA A 109 0.02 13.03 -9.35
C ALA A 109 0.44 11.95 -8.35
N TYR A 110 1.75 11.85 -8.06
CA TYR A 110 2.27 10.81 -7.17
C TYR A 110 2.56 11.35 -5.76
N ALA A 111 3.16 10.53 -4.88
CA ALA A 111 3.38 10.84 -3.47
C ALA A 111 4.22 12.11 -3.26
N GLY A 112 3.61 13.22 -2.88
CA GLY A 112 4.25 14.51 -2.65
C GLY A 112 4.17 14.98 -1.20
N GLN A 113 4.92 16.03 -0.87
CA GLN A 113 4.95 16.60 0.47
C GLN A 113 4.83 18.13 0.44
N ILE A 114 4.07 18.68 1.38
CA ILE A 114 4.05 20.12 1.68
C ILE A 114 4.87 20.38 2.95
N VAL A 115 5.79 21.36 2.88
CA VAL A 115 6.57 21.82 4.02
C VAL A 115 6.50 23.34 4.15
N LYS A 116 6.65 23.87 5.36
CA LYS A 116 6.75 25.31 5.60
C LYS A 116 8.21 25.73 5.47
N GLY A 117 8.49 26.69 4.61
CA GLY A 117 9.81 27.24 4.38
C GLY A 117 10.23 28.28 5.43
N PRO A 118 11.52 28.68 5.42
CA PRO A 118 12.05 29.67 6.37
C PRO A 118 11.48 31.07 6.17
N ASP A 119 10.90 31.34 5.03
CA ASP A 119 10.21 32.59 4.69
C ASP A 119 8.72 32.60 5.10
N GLY A 120 8.26 31.54 5.75
CA GLY A 120 6.88 31.36 6.21
C GLY A 120 5.90 30.88 5.14
N ARG A 121 6.31 30.78 3.86
CA ARG A 121 5.51 30.22 2.79
C ARG A 121 5.54 28.69 2.81
N PHE A 122 4.66 28.07 2.04
CA PHE A 122 4.55 26.63 1.91
C PHE A 122 5.06 26.18 0.56
N TYR A 123 5.85 25.13 0.56
CA TYR A 123 6.48 24.53 -0.61
C TYR A 123 5.96 23.12 -0.79
N PHE A 124 5.39 22.85 -1.94
CA PHE A 124 4.87 21.54 -2.32
C PHE A 124 5.82 20.86 -3.30
N TYR A 125 6.47 19.79 -2.85
CA TYR A 125 7.33 18.95 -3.66
C TYR A 125 6.48 17.85 -4.29
N ALA A 126 6.33 17.90 -5.60
CA ALA A 126 5.40 17.10 -6.36
C ALA A 126 6.12 16.19 -7.36
N PRO A 127 6.08 14.87 -7.16
CA PRO A 127 6.53 13.96 -8.21
C PRO A 127 5.43 13.83 -9.27
N VAL A 128 5.85 14.09 -10.50
CA VAL A 128 4.99 14.08 -11.71
C VAL A 128 5.78 13.48 -12.87
N LEU A 129 5.14 13.28 -14.02
CA LEU A 129 5.84 12.91 -15.25
C LEU A 129 6.17 14.16 -16.08
N GLU A 130 7.40 14.25 -16.53
CA GLU A 130 7.88 15.31 -17.43
C GLU A 130 7.29 15.15 -18.84
N LYS A 131 6.66 16.21 -19.39
CA LYS A 131 6.25 16.22 -20.79
C LYS A 131 7.50 16.25 -21.70
N ASN A 132 7.39 15.58 -22.83
CA ASN A 132 8.39 15.66 -23.91
C ASN A 132 9.83 15.35 -23.48
N SER A 133 10.02 14.68 -22.35
CA SER A 133 11.34 14.22 -21.90
C SER A 133 11.74 12.97 -22.69
N ASP A 134 12.99 12.93 -23.14
CA ASP A 134 13.64 11.76 -23.75
C ASP A 134 14.35 10.87 -22.70
N ALA A 135 14.15 11.14 -21.41
CA ALA A 135 14.63 10.28 -20.33
C ALA A 135 13.96 8.91 -20.39
N LYS A 136 14.70 7.86 -20.04
CA LYS A 136 14.17 6.49 -19.96
C LYS A 136 13.02 6.39 -18.96
N ASP A 137 13.17 7.07 -17.83
CA ASP A 137 12.14 7.26 -16.83
C ASP A 137 11.87 8.78 -16.72
N ARG A 138 10.62 9.17 -16.86
CA ARG A 138 10.20 10.57 -16.90
C ARG A 138 9.70 11.11 -15.56
N PHE A 139 9.79 10.31 -14.49
CA PHE A 139 9.48 10.79 -13.15
C PHE A 139 10.43 11.93 -12.75
N ALA A 140 9.83 13.03 -12.30
CA ALA A 140 10.53 14.24 -11.96
C ALA A 140 9.84 14.94 -10.78
N ILE A 141 10.59 15.70 -10.00
CA ILE A 141 10.09 16.42 -8.84
C ILE A 141 10.07 17.92 -9.16
N GLY A 142 8.84 18.46 -9.18
CA GLY A 142 8.58 19.89 -9.25
C GLY A 142 8.37 20.50 -7.88
N VAL A 143 8.45 21.84 -7.80
CA VAL A 143 8.17 22.59 -6.58
C VAL A 143 7.13 23.65 -6.86
N ALA A 144 6.05 23.65 -6.08
CA ALA A 144 5.09 24.74 -6.08
C ALA A 144 5.12 25.49 -4.76
N VAL A 145 4.73 26.77 -4.77
CA VAL A 145 4.74 27.65 -3.61
C VAL A 145 3.39 28.32 -3.39
N ALA A 146 3.02 28.50 -2.13
CA ALA A 146 1.81 29.20 -1.72
C ALA A 146 2.02 29.92 -0.38
N ASP A 147 1.19 30.94 -0.09
CA ASP A 147 1.21 31.65 1.19
C ASP A 147 0.47 30.89 2.30
N ARG A 148 -0.30 29.86 1.94
CA ARG A 148 -1.10 29.04 2.87
C ARG A 148 -1.08 27.58 2.44
N PRO A 149 -1.22 26.63 3.38
CA PRO A 149 -1.27 25.19 3.07
C PRO A 149 -2.37 24.81 2.07
N THR A 150 -3.40 25.65 1.99
CA THR A 150 -4.57 25.45 1.12
C THR A 150 -4.43 26.13 -0.24
N GLY A 151 -3.27 26.71 -0.56
CA GLY A 151 -3.02 27.42 -1.82
C GLY A 151 -3.55 28.87 -1.83
N PRO A 152 -3.70 29.51 -3.01
CA PRO A 152 -3.46 28.92 -4.34
C PRO A 152 -1.98 28.63 -4.58
N TRP A 153 -1.72 27.53 -5.29
CA TRP A 153 -0.37 27.05 -5.60
C TRP A 153 0.13 27.59 -6.94
N LYS A 154 1.41 27.93 -6.99
CA LYS A 154 2.09 28.40 -8.20
C LYS A 154 3.39 27.63 -8.39
N ASP A 155 3.72 27.31 -9.62
CA ASP A 155 5.04 26.74 -9.95
C ASP A 155 6.14 27.68 -9.48
N ALA A 156 7.03 27.19 -8.63
CA ALA A 156 8.15 27.92 -8.09
C ALA A 156 9.39 27.86 -9.00
N HIS A 157 9.39 26.92 -9.97
CA HIS A 157 10.47 26.72 -10.94
C HIS A 157 9.90 26.44 -12.35
N PRO A 158 9.30 27.45 -13.02
CA PRO A 158 8.57 27.26 -14.28
C PRO A 158 9.41 26.74 -15.47
N SER A 159 10.73 26.74 -15.34
CA SER A 159 11.64 26.17 -16.35
C SER A 159 11.67 24.65 -16.38
N GLY A 160 11.04 23.97 -15.40
CA GLY A 160 10.99 22.51 -15.32
C GLY A 160 11.16 21.95 -13.91
N PRO A 161 11.42 20.67 -13.76
CA PRO A 161 11.65 20.04 -12.45
C PRO A 161 12.98 20.47 -11.84
N ILE A 162 13.09 20.35 -10.52
CA ILE A 162 14.38 20.52 -9.81
C ILE A 162 15.17 19.21 -9.74
N ILE A 163 14.49 18.07 -9.82
CA ILE A 163 15.09 16.72 -9.83
C ILE A 163 14.42 15.91 -10.95
N SER A 164 15.25 15.27 -11.78
CA SER A 164 14.82 14.34 -12.84
C SER A 164 15.97 13.37 -13.16
N GLN A 165 15.82 12.50 -14.16
CA GLN A 165 16.98 11.70 -14.64
C GLN A 165 18.10 12.55 -15.26
N LYS A 166 17.86 13.84 -15.54
CA LYS A 166 18.84 14.76 -16.08
C LYS A 166 19.33 15.79 -15.07
N LEU A 167 18.58 16.04 -14.02
CA LEU A 167 18.79 17.12 -13.07
C LEU A 167 18.82 16.63 -11.62
N PRO A 168 19.60 17.30 -10.73
CA PRO A 168 20.68 18.25 -11.05
C PRO A 168 21.90 17.57 -11.64
N VAL A 169 21.98 16.24 -11.50
CA VAL A 169 23.02 15.36 -12.05
C VAL A 169 22.34 14.19 -12.74
N ALA A 170 22.84 13.80 -13.91
CA ALA A 170 22.30 12.66 -14.65
C ALA A 170 22.33 11.38 -13.79
N ASN A 171 21.18 10.70 -13.73
CA ASN A 171 21.00 9.48 -12.95
C ASN A 171 20.14 8.47 -13.72
N ASN A 172 19.99 7.26 -13.17
CA ASN A 172 19.21 6.16 -13.78
C ASN A 172 18.16 5.59 -12.82
N ILE A 173 17.72 6.37 -11.85
CA ILE A 173 16.70 5.99 -10.89
C ILE A 173 15.35 6.58 -11.26
N GLN A 174 14.28 6.07 -10.66
CA GLN A 174 12.98 6.70 -10.67
C GLN A 174 12.96 7.79 -9.58
N ASN A 175 12.78 9.05 -9.99
CA ASN A 175 12.83 10.22 -9.10
C ASN A 175 11.43 10.50 -8.54
N ILE A 176 11.07 9.80 -7.47
CA ILE A 176 9.74 9.81 -6.84
C ILE A 176 9.85 9.90 -5.31
N ASP A 177 8.73 10.11 -4.63
CA ASP A 177 8.58 10.09 -3.17
C ASP A 177 9.50 11.08 -2.44
N PRO A 178 9.46 12.38 -2.76
CA PRO A 178 10.28 13.35 -2.06
C PRO A 178 9.84 13.55 -0.61
N THR A 179 10.82 13.68 0.28
CA THR A 179 10.62 14.18 1.63
C THR A 179 11.67 15.25 1.96
N VAL A 180 11.24 16.32 2.64
CA VAL A 180 12.07 17.49 2.87
C VAL A 180 12.11 17.84 4.34
N LEU A 181 13.30 18.19 4.81
CA LEU A 181 13.56 18.69 6.17
C LEU A 181 14.13 20.10 6.08
N LEU A 182 13.47 21.05 6.75
CA LEU A 182 14.08 22.30 7.19
C LEU A 182 14.66 22.05 8.58
N ASP A 183 15.97 22.04 8.68
CA ASP A 183 16.68 21.77 9.92
C ASP A 183 16.73 23.02 10.82
N ASP A 184 17.02 22.82 12.12
CA ASP A 184 17.05 23.88 13.13
C ASP A 184 18.14 24.96 12.84
N ASP A 185 19.19 24.61 12.09
CA ASP A 185 20.24 25.54 11.65
C ASP A 185 19.86 26.30 10.35
N GLY A 186 18.64 26.05 9.85
CA GLY A 186 18.11 26.69 8.64
C GLY A 186 18.63 26.09 7.33
N ARG A 187 19.33 24.96 7.35
CA ARG A 187 19.64 24.18 6.16
C ARG A 187 18.44 23.35 5.72
N VAL A 188 18.35 23.11 4.43
CA VAL A 188 17.24 22.36 3.84
C VAL A 188 17.79 21.12 3.18
N TYR A 189 17.15 19.98 3.44
CA TYR A 189 17.53 18.70 2.88
C TYR A 189 16.34 18.05 2.19
N ILE A 190 16.56 17.48 1.00
CA ILE A 190 15.58 16.69 0.27
C ILE A 190 16.09 15.26 0.10
N TYR A 191 15.16 14.29 0.21
CA TYR A 191 15.42 12.87 -0.02
C TYR A 191 14.35 12.35 -0.97
N TRP A 192 14.69 11.37 -1.82
CA TRP A 192 13.77 10.79 -2.80
C TRP A 192 14.27 9.43 -3.30
N GLY A 193 13.39 8.68 -3.97
CA GLY A 193 13.75 7.48 -4.70
C GLY A 193 12.95 6.23 -4.29
N THR A 194 13.05 5.22 -5.14
CA THR A 194 12.37 3.93 -5.01
C THR A 194 13.26 2.78 -5.48
N PHE A 195 12.74 1.55 -5.46
CA PHE A 195 13.45 0.31 -5.85
C PHE A 195 14.81 0.14 -5.15
N GLY A 196 14.88 0.51 -3.87
CA GLY A 196 16.10 0.41 -3.07
C GLY A 196 17.14 1.50 -3.34
N GLN A 197 16.77 2.56 -4.06
CA GLN A 197 17.67 3.64 -4.48
C GLN A 197 17.30 4.95 -3.78
N LEU A 198 17.66 5.09 -2.51
CA LEU A 198 17.44 6.34 -1.78
C LEU A 198 18.56 7.35 -2.08
N ARG A 199 18.17 8.56 -2.41
CA ARG A 199 19.04 9.72 -2.61
C ARG A 199 18.74 10.80 -1.60
N GLY A 200 19.72 11.65 -1.32
CA GLY A 200 19.57 12.86 -0.50
C GLY A 200 20.56 13.93 -0.90
N MET A 201 20.16 15.18 -0.75
CA MET A 201 21.01 16.34 -0.99
C MET A 201 20.56 17.56 -0.19
N GLU A 202 21.41 18.57 -0.10
CA GLU A 202 21.04 19.87 0.44
C GLU A 202 20.38 20.72 -0.66
N LEU A 203 19.39 21.51 -0.28
CA LEU A 203 18.86 22.61 -1.09
C LEU A 203 19.34 23.95 -0.52
N GLU A 204 19.36 25.00 -1.34
CA GLU A 204 19.53 26.37 -0.85
C GLU A 204 18.31 26.79 0.00
N ARG A 205 18.44 27.87 0.74
CA ARG A 205 17.38 28.38 1.61
C ARG A 205 16.13 28.86 0.86
N ASP A 206 16.22 28.98 -0.45
CA ASP A 206 15.09 29.27 -1.33
C ASP A 206 14.12 28.07 -1.49
N MET A 207 14.48 26.91 -0.93
CA MET A 207 13.69 25.67 -0.99
C MET A 207 13.60 25.03 -2.39
N ILE A 208 14.38 25.52 -3.37
CA ILE A 208 14.23 25.13 -4.79
C ILE A 208 15.57 24.72 -5.39
N THR A 209 16.62 25.49 -5.13
CA THR A 209 17.92 25.32 -5.80
C THR A 209 18.72 24.19 -5.16
N PRO A 210 19.09 23.14 -5.93
CA PRO A 210 19.99 22.10 -5.46
C PRO A 210 21.34 22.66 -5.02
N LYS A 211 21.86 22.17 -3.89
CA LYS A 211 23.13 22.61 -3.30
C LYS A 211 24.05 21.43 -3.01
N GLY A 212 25.20 21.44 -3.62
CA GLY A 212 26.19 20.38 -3.46
C GLY A 212 25.84 19.08 -4.18
N PRO A 213 26.57 18.00 -3.93
CA PRO A 213 26.37 16.74 -4.61
C PRO A 213 25.19 15.94 -4.06
N GLU A 214 24.48 15.24 -4.95
CA GLU A 214 23.60 14.15 -4.59
C GLU A 214 24.39 13.04 -3.88
N LYS A 215 23.83 12.50 -2.80
CA LYS A 215 24.39 11.36 -2.07
C LYS A 215 23.43 10.16 -2.12
N ARG A 216 23.97 8.99 -2.34
CA ARG A 216 23.27 7.76 -2.06
C ARG A 216 23.18 7.59 -0.54
N ILE A 217 21.98 7.36 -0.04
CA ILE A 217 21.70 7.10 1.38
C ILE A 217 21.73 5.60 1.61
N GLU A 218 22.54 5.18 2.57
CA GLU A 218 22.76 3.77 2.90
C GLU A 218 22.55 3.50 4.40
N GLY A 219 22.54 2.22 4.82
CA GLY A 219 22.37 1.81 6.21
C GLY A 219 20.93 1.63 6.67
N LEU A 220 19.94 1.82 5.79
CA LEU A 220 18.52 1.55 6.02
C LEU A 220 18.16 0.18 5.45
N THR A 221 18.23 -0.85 6.29
CA THR A 221 17.97 -2.25 5.90
C THR A 221 16.62 -2.40 5.21
N GLY A 222 16.60 -3.03 4.05
CA GLY A 222 15.39 -3.33 3.29
C GLY A 222 14.67 -2.11 2.72
N PHE A 223 15.32 -0.93 2.68
CA PHE A 223 14.71 0.24 2.03
C PHE A 223 14.21 -0.12 0.63
N PHE A 224 12.97 0.20 0.36
CA PHE A 224 12.39 0.08 -0.96
C PHE A 224 11.98 1.45 -1.52
N GLU A 225 11.15 2.22 -0.80
CA GLU A 225 10.62 3.53 -1.23
C GLU A 225 10.06 4.35 -0.06
N ALA A 226 9.36 5.44 -0.36
CA ALA A 226 8.55 6.24 0.55
C ALA A 226 9.33 6.73 1.80
N PRO A 227 10.46 7.42 1.64
CA PRO A 227 11.16 7.97 2.78
C PRO A 227 10.33 9.10 3.43
N TRP A 228 10.36 9.17 4.75
CA TRP A 228 9.83 10.29 5.53
C TRP A 228 10.84 10.71 6.57
N ILE A 229 11.41 11.90 6.39
CA ILE A 229 12.41 12.47 7.31
C ILE A 229 11.73 13.26 8.43
N LEU A 230 12.20 13.08 9.65
CA LEU A 230 11.89 13.97 10.77
C LEU A 230 13.10 14.11 11.70
N LYS A 231 13.14 15.20 12.46
CA LYS A 231 14.10 15.40 13.51
C LYS A 231 13.40 15.43 14.86
N ARG A 232 13.94 14.71 15.84
CA ARG A 232 13.47 14.77 17.22
C ARG A 232 14.67 14.94 18.14
N LYS A 233 14.66 16.03 18.90
CA LYS A 233 15.84 16.46 19.68
C LYS A 233 17.03 16.62 18.71
N LEU A 234 18.15 15.95 18.94
CA LEU A 234 19.37 16.03 18.13
C LEU A 234 19.53 14.82 17.18
N VAL A 235 18.49 14.03 16.97
CA VAL A 235 18.53 12.81 16.17
C VAL A 235 17.61 12.93 14.98
N TYR A 236 18.11 12.51 13.81
CA TYR A 236 17.34 12.38 12.58
C TYR A 236 16.75 10.98 12.51
N TYR A 237 15.49 10.90 12.12
CA TYR A 237 14.73 9.67 11.94
C TYR A 237 14.23 9.59 10.51
N MET A 238 14.36 8.44 9.88
CA MET A 238 13.80 8.14 8.58
C MET A 238 12.83 6.99 8.71
N LEU A 239 11.54 7.24 8.43
CA LEU A 239 10.56 6.18 8.16
C LEU A 239 10.65 5.82 6.68
N TYR A 240 10.37 4.57 6.32
CA TYR A 240 10.39 4.14 4.92
C TYR A 240 9.65 2.83 4.71
N ALA A 241 9.19 2.59 3.48
CA ALA A 241 8.65 1.29 3.08
C ALA A 241 9.78 0.26 2.97
N GLY A 242 9.70 -0.78 3.79
CA GLY A 242 10.75 -1.79 3.94
C GLY A 242 10.40 -3.13 3.26
N ASN A 243 9.84 -3.12 2.06
CA ASN A 243 9.36 -4.32 1.38
C ASN A 243 10.37 -4.99 0.43
N LYS A 244 11.66 -4.66 0.55
CA LYS A 244 12.70 -5.43 -0.11
C LYS A 244 12.71 -6.85 0.46
N ALA A 245 12.42 -7.82 -0.38
CA ALA A 245 12.37 -9.22 0.01
C ALA A 245 13.75 -9.83 0.25
N GLY A 246 13.81 -10.90 1.05
CA GLY A 246 15.01 -11.69 1.28
C GLY A 246 15.48 -11.69 2.74
N PRO A 247 16.68 -12.22 3.01
CA PRO A 247 17.20 -12.35 4.38
C PRO A 247 17.42 -10.99 5.06
N ASP A 248 17.65 -9.93 4.28
CA ASP A 248 17.82 -8.55 4.76
C ASP A 248 16.51 -7.77 4.78
N SER A 249 15.36 -8.45 4.73
CA SER A 249 14.06 -7.77 4.76
C SER A 249 13.81 -7.14 6.11
N ALA A 250 13.39 -5.88 6.12
CA ALA A 250 12.89 -5.21 7.32
C ALA A 250 11.53 -5.78 7.76
N CYS A 251 10.74 -6.31 6.83
CA CYS A 251 9.39 -6.85 7.05
C CYS A 251 9.40 -8.37 7.27
N THR A 252 10.18 -8.88 8.19
CA THR A 252 10.27 -10.32 8.44
C THR A 252 9.00 -10.93 9.07
N PRO A 253 8.65 -12.19 8.73
CA PRO A 253 9.25 -13.00 7.69
C PRO A 253 9.09 -12.35 6.32
N ALA A 254 10.00 -12.64 5.38
CA ALA A 254 10.01 -12.03 4.06
C ALA A 254 8.66 -12.20 3.35
N VAL A 255 7.86 -11.13 3.35
CA VAL A 255 6.60 -11.04 2.63
C VAL A 255 6.67 -9.84 1.71
N TYR A 256 5.96 -9.91 0.59
CA TYR A 256 5.91 -8.80 -0.36
C TYR A 256 5.18 -7.58 0.20
N HIS A 257 4.28 -7.79 1.16
CA HIS A 257 3.58 -6.69 1.83
C HIS A 257 4.54 -5.79 2.58
N ALA A 258 4.50 -4.50 2.27
CA ALA A 258 5.39 -3.53 2.85
C ALA A 258 5.03 -3.20 4.30
N CYS A 259 6.05 -3.14 5.15
CA CYS A 259 5.98 -2.55 6.48
C CYS A 259 6.55 -1.13 6.45
N GLN A 260 6.29 -0.33 7.48
CA GLN A 260 7.04 0.88 7.77
C GLN A 260 8.21 0.55 8.68
N ALA A 261 9.40 0.56 8.12
CA ALA A 261 10.65 0.46 8.86
C ALA A 261 11.18 1.85 9.22
N TRP A 262 12.14 1.90 10.12
CA TRP A 262 12.77 3.17 10.51
C TRP A 262 14.24 3.00 10.85
N GLY A 263 14.96 4.11 10.70
CA GLY A 263 16.36 4.23 11.08
C GLY A 263 16.69 5.60 11.61
N THR A 264 17.90 5.74 12.15
CA THR A 264 18.40 6.99 12.74
C THR A 264 19.77 7.38 12.21
N ALA A 265 20.05 8.68 12.25
CA ALA A 265 21.36 9.25 12.02
C ALA A 265 21.62 10.44 12.96
N THR A 266 22.90 10.78 13.15
CA THR A 266 23.34 12.00 13.85
C THR A 266 23.61 13.17 12.90
N SER A 267 23.57 12.92 11.60
CA SER A 267 23.69 13.91 10.53
C SER A 267 22.60 13.69 9.47
N PRO A 268 22.06 14.74 8.86
CA PRO A 268 20.95 14.62 7.90
C PRO A 268 21.23 13.65 6.76
N LEU A 269 22.42 13.67 6.19
CA LEU A 269 22.83 12.81 5.08
C LEU A 269 23.55 11.52 5.51
N GLY A 270 23.40 11.13 6.78
CA GLY A 270 23.96 9.91 7.34
C GLY A 270 25.36 10.05 7.95
N PRO A 271 25.99 8.92 8.32
CA PRO A 271 25.52 7.55 8.09
C PRO A 271 24.25 7.21 8.84
N TRP A 272 23.39 6.39 8.22
CA TRP A 272 22.13 5.90 8.79
C TRP A 272 22.30 4.52 9.45
N THR A 273 21.47 4.24 10.41
CA THR A 273 21.41 2.94 11.08
C THR A 273 19.96 2.49 11.18
N TYR A 274 19.66 1.34 10.63
CA TYR A 274 18.36 0.68 10.79
C TYR A 274 18.05 0.39 12.26
N ARG A 275 16.82 0.59 12.69
CA ARG A 275 16.39 0.42 14.10
C ARG A 275 15.25 -0.57 14.29
N GLY A 276 14.44 -0.81 13.29
CA GLY A 276 13.33 -1.75 13.41
C GLY A 276 12.12 -1.40 12.54
N VAL A 277 10.99 -2.00 12.88
CA VAL A 277 9.70 -1.82 12.22
C VAL A 277 8.78 -1.00 13.11
N ALA A 278 8.32 0.15 12.59
CA ALA A 278 7.37 1.04 13.25
C ALA A 278 5.91 0.62 13.03
N LEU A 279 5.58 0.08 11.85
CA LEU A 279 4.26 -0.45 11.52
C LEU A 279 4.42 -1.74 10.72
N ARG A 280 3.85 -2.83 11.21
CA ARG A 280 3.82 -4.10 10.49
C ARG A 280 2.95 -4.00 9.24
N PRO A 281 3.08 -4.94 8.26
CA PRO A 281 2.21 -4.95 7.09
C PRO A 281 0.74 -4.86 7.48
N VAL A 282 0.03 -3.96 6.80
CA VAL A 282 -1.41 -3.78 6.89
C VAL A 282 -2.09 -4.40 5.66
N SER A 283 -3.34 -4.09 5.38
CA SER A 283 -4.08 -4.67 4.23
C SER A 283 -3.57 -4.25 2.85
N SER A 284 -2.78 -3.18 2.74
CA SER A 284 -2.16 -2.77 1.47
C SER A 284 -0.84 -3.51 1.25
N THR A 285 -0.50 -3.82 -0.01
CA THR A 285 0.77 -4.43 -0.39
C THR A 285 1.91 -3.42 -0.48
N THR A 286 1.59 -2.14 -0.69
CA THR A 286 2.53 -1.02 -0.56
C THR A 286 2.40 -0.37 0.81
N SER A 287 3.40 0.40 1.20
CA SER A 287 3.36 1.18 2.44
C SER A 287 3.94 2.56 2.19
N HIS A 288 3.27 3.58 2.68
CA HIS A 288 3.73 4.95 2.70
C HIS A 288 3.22 5.60 3.97
N ALA A 289 4.11 6.13 4.80
CA ALA A 289 3.70 6.78 6.03
C ALA A 289 4.46 8.08 6.26
N GLY A 290 3.76 9.04 6.86
CA GLY A 290 4.35 10.21 7.47
C GLY A 290 4.11 10.24 8.97
N ALA A 291 4.94 10.96 9.72
CA ALA A 291 4.76 11.16 11.15
C ALA A 291 4.87 12.65 11.51
N VAL A 292 4.07 13.07 12.48
CA VAL A 292 4.02 14.48 12.88
C VAL A 292 3.61 14.62 14.35
N GLU A 293 4.16 15.61 15.02
CA GLU A 293 3.69 16.02 16.34
C GLU A 293 2.57 17.05 16.19
N PHE A 294 1.45 16.80 16.84
CA PHE A 294 0.31 17.70 16.86
C PHE A 294 -0.32 17.76 18.25
N LYS A 295 -0.37 18.99 18.83
CA LYS A 295 -0.92 19.24 20.18
C LYS A 295 -0.32 18.31 21.26
N GLY A 296 0.99 18.13 21.23
CA GLY A 296 1.72 17.33 22.20
C GLY A 296 1.61 15.81 22.05
N LYS A 297 1.00 15.34 20.96
CA LYS A 297 0.93 13.92 20.61
C LYS A 297 1.57 13.69 19.25
N TRP A 298 2.22 12.54 19.12
CA TRP A 298 2.74 12.08 17.82
C TRP A 298 1.72 11.21 17.13
N TYR A 299 1.59 11.40 15.84
CA TYR A 299 0.71 10.61 14.96
C TYR A 299 1.52 10.05 13.79
N MET A 300 1.23 8.81 13.44
CA MET A 300 1.62 8.22 12.18
C MET A 300 0.39 8.19 11.28
N VAL A 301 0.53 8.74 10.07
CA VAL A 301 -0.46 8.59 9.00
C VAL A 301 0.10 7.63 7.96
N TYR A 302 -0.72 6.72 7.49
CA TYR A 302 -0.31 5.66 6.58
C TYR A 302 -1.51 5.24 5.72
N HIS A 303 -1.33 4.40 4.72
CA HIS A 303 -2.46 3.92 3.94
C HIS A 303 -2.74 2.42 4.16
N THR A 304 -3.99 2.03 3.92
CA THR A 304 -4.51 0.66 3.98
C THR A 304 -5.32 0.38 2.71
N ALA A 305 -5.80 -0.85 2.54
CA ALA A 305 -6.79 -1.22 1.53
C ALA A 305 -8.18 -1.53 2.15
N ASP A 306 -8.47 -0.99 3.34
CA ASP A 306 -9.63 -1.38 4.16
C ASP A 306 -10.92 -0.59 3.83
N ALA A 307 -10.90 0.39 2.92
CA ALA A 307 -12.12 1.05 2.45
C ALA A 307 -13.00 0.09 1.61
N VAL A 308 -14.28 0.39 1.50
CA VAL A 308 -15.18 -0.35 0.60
C VAL A 308 -14.63 -0.35 -0.83
N GLY A 309 -14.48 -1.52 -1.45
CA GLY A 309 -13.84 -1.67 -2.76
C GLY A 309 -12.33 -1.42 -2.79
N GLY A 310 -11.69 -1.30 -1.63
CA GLY A 310 -10.25 -1.07 -1.52
C GLY A 310 -9.41 -2.23 -2.07
N GLY A 311 -8.16 -1.93 -2.41
CA GLY A 311 -7.21 -2.87 -2.99
C GLY A 311 -5.84 -2.23 -3.17
N HIS A 312 -4.94 -2.93 -3.85
CA HIS A 312 -3.57 -2.48 -4.06
C HIS A 312 -3.48 -1.11 -4.74
N PHE A 313 -4.37 -0.83 -5.69
CA PHE A 313 -4.45 0.44 -6.44
C PHE A 313 -5.67 1.29 -6.04
N ARG A 314 -6.27 1.02 -4.88
CA ARG A 314 -7.40 1.74 -4.27
C ARG A 314 -7.20 1.79 -2.77
N ARG A 315 -6.16 2.50 -2.37
CA ARG A 315 -5.69 2.64 -1.00
C ARG A 315 -6.48 3.72 -0.25
N SER A 316 -6.45 3.70 1.07
CA SER A 316 -7.14 4.69 1.90
C SER A 316 -6.37 5.00 3.17
N VAL A 317 -6.26 6.30 3.48
CA VAL A 317 -5.45 6.83 4.57
C VAL A 317 -6.04 6.54 5.94
N ALA A 318 -5.20 6.08 6.83
CA ALA A 318 -5.42 5.88 8.25
C ALA A 318 -4.50 6.76 9.09
N ILE A 319 -4.88 7.02 10.33
CA ILE A 319 -4.10 7.77 11.31
C ILE A 319 -4.19 7.10 12.67
N ASP A 320 -3.06 6.89 13.32
CA ASP A 320 -2.97 6.38 14.69
C ASP A 320 -1.93 7.13 15.51
N GLU A 321 -2.09 7.13 16.83
CA GLU A 321 -1.12 7.71 17.73
C GLU A 321 0.18 6.91 17.70
N MET A 322 1.31 7.58 17.52
CA MET A 322 2.65 7.03 17.55
C MET A 322 3.32 7.38 18.87
N GLN A 323 3.91 6.40 19.53
CA GLN A 323 4.55 6.59 20.82
C GLN A 323 6.06 6.39 20.75
N TRP A 324 6.77 7.14 21.56
CA TRP A 324 8.21 7.05 21.73
C TRP A 324 8.59 6.27 22.99
N ASP A 325 9.66 5.52 22.90
CA ASP A 325 10.36 4.97 24.05
C ASP A 325 11.59 5.82 24.34
N ASP A 326 11.45 6.77 25.24
CA ASP A 326 12.54 7.65 25.68
C ASP A 326 13.47 7.00 26.72
N SER A 327 13.23 5.75 27.13
CA SER A 327 14.11 5.01 28.05
C SER A 327 15.40 4.53 27.37
N VAL A 328 15.45 4.56 26.05
CA VAL A 328 16.61 4.18 25.24
C VAL A 328 17.16 5.38 24.43
N SER A 329 18.44 5.30 24.04
CA SER A 329 19.09 6.35 23.24
C SER A 329 19.72 5.75 21.97
N PRO A 330 19.41 6.25 20.78
CA PRO A 330 18.34 7.23 20.49
C PRO A 330 16.96 6.68 20.86
N ALA A 331 15.99 7.58 21.16
CA ALA A 331 14.63 7.19 21.48
C ALA A 331 14.04 6.28 20.39
N ALA A 332 13.36 5.21 20.80
CA ALA A 332 12.80 4.26 19.85
C ALA A 332 11.34 4.60 19.51
N ILE A 333 10.94 4.34 18.26
CA ILE A 333 9.54 4.34 17.87
C ILE A 333 8.92 3.03 18.35
N ARG A 334 7.90 3.10 19.22
CA ARG A 334 7.13 1.92 19.60
C ARG A 334 6.26 1.48 18.41
N PRO A 335 6.17 0.17 18.13
CA PRO A 335 5.34 -0.32 17.05
C PRO A 335 3.90 0.21 17.15
N VAL A 336 3.44 0.86 16.08
CA VAL A 336 2.06 1.37 15.97
C VAL A 336 1.11 0.19 15.82
N VAL A 337 0.03 0.20 16.61
CA VAL A 337 -1.05 -0.78 16.50
C VAL A 337 -2.17 -0.15 15.68
N PRO A 338 -2.42 -0.64 14.44
CA PRO A 338 -3.47 -0.08 13.59
C PRO A 338 -4.85 -0.18 14.23
N THR A 339 -5.55 0.93 14.35
CA THR A 339 -6.97 0.93 14.70
C THR A 339 -7.81 0.76 13.45
N ARG A 340 -9.01 0.20 13.60
CA ARG A 340 -9.97 -0.01 12.51
C ARG A 340 -11.35 0.43 12.93
N ALA A 341 -12.15 0.90 11.97
CA ALA A 341 -13.57 1.08 12.20
C ALA A 341 -14.22 -0.25 12.60
N PRO A 342 -15.21 -0.25 13.50
CA PRO A 342 -15.98 -1.44 13.78
C PRO A 342 -16.54 -2.02 12.48
N GLN A 343 -16.12 -3.24 12.14
CA GLN A 343 -16.69 -3.94 10.99
C GLN A 343 -18.04 -4.52 11.38
N PRO A 344 -19.05 -4.49 10.49
CA PRO A 344 -20.28 -5.24 10.73
C PRO A 344 -19.91 -6.71 10.94
N ALA A 345 -20.56 -7.35 11.89
CA ALA A 345 -20.38 -8.79 12.10
C ALA A 345 -20.57 -9.52 10.76
N PRO A 346 -19.65 -10.40 10.36
CA PRO A 346 -19.79 -11.13 9.12
C PRO A 346 -21.13 -11.87 9.14
N LYS A 347 -21.88 -11.79 8.03
CA LYS A 347 -23.12 -12.56 7.90
C LYS A 347 -22.78 -14.04 8.13
N PRO A 348 -23.58 -14.79 8.90
CA PRO A 348 -23.36 -16.21 9.08
C PRO A 348 -23.30 -16.90 7.71
N THR A 349 -22.14 -17.41 7.36
CA THR A 349 -21.92 -18.18 6.14
C THR A 349 -21.58 -19.61 6.52
N ARG A 350 -21.76 -20.54 5.59
CA ARG A 350 -21.25 -21.90 5.78
C ARG A 350 -19.73 -21.97 5.69
N ASN A 351 -19.09 -20.97 5.06
CA ASN A 351 -17.65 -20.87 4.97
C ASN A 351 -17.07 -20.48 6.33
N ILE A 352 -16.27 -21.37 6.92
CA ILE A 352 -15.60 -21.19 8.21
C ILE A 352 -14.08 -21.02 8.08
N ALA A 353 -13.57 -20.96 6.85
CA ALA A 353 -12.13 -20.85 6.57
C ALA A 353 -11.50 -19.63 7.23
N GLY A 354 -12.18 -18.47 7.23
CA GLY A 354 -11.70 -17.23 7.86
C GLY A 354 -11.42 -17.31 9.37
N SER A 355 -11.89 -18.36 10.06
CA SER A 355 -11.59 -18.61 11.48
C SER A 355 -10.38 -19.52 11.71
N ALA A 356 -9.76 -20.03 10.63
CA ALA A 356 -8.60 -20.90 10.70
C ALA A 356 -7.29 -20.12 10.52
N SER A 357 -6.20 -20.65 11.07
CA SER A 357 -4.85 -20.28 10.66
C SER A 357 -4.39 -21.19 9.51
N ALA A 358 -3.76 -20.60 8.49
CA ALA A 358 -3.24 -21.34 7.35
C ALA A 358 -1.75 -21.64 7.52
N VAL A 359 -1.33 -22.85 7.12
CA VAL A 359 0.09 -23.25 7.04
C VAL A 359 0.34 -23.99 5.72
N SER A 360 1.60 -24.06 5.27
CA SER A 360 2.01 -24.67 4.00
C SER A 360 3.14 -25.65 4.22
N SER A 361 3.25 -26.66 3.33
CA SER A 361 4.31 -27.68 3.32
C SER A 361 5.72 -27.10 3.04
N ASN A 362 5.76 -25.96 2.43
CA ASN A 362 7.00 -25.31 2.00
C ASN A 362 7.00 -23.86 2.44
N VAL A 363 8.16 -23.25 2.47
CA VAL A 363 8.27 -21.80 2.61
C VAL A 363 7.55 -21.17 1.42
N VAL A 364 6.53 -20.36 1.71
CA VAL A 364 5.80 -19.63 0.67
C VAL A 364 6.76 -18.65 0.01
N PRO A 365 6.93 -18.69 -1.32
CA PRO A 365 7.76 -17.71 -2.01
C PRO A 365 7.30 -16.30 -1.69
N VAL A 366 8.24 -15.39 -1.57
CA VAL A 366 8.02 -14.03 -1.03
C VAL A 366 6.95 -13.22 -1.75
N GLN A 367 6.73 -13.48 -3.03
CA GLN A 367 5.71 -12.80 -3.83
C GLN A 367 4.28 -13.24 -3.49
N TYR A 368 4.06 -14.38 -2.84
CA TYR A 368 2.74 -14.90 -2.50
C TYR A 368 2.43 -14.72 -1.01
N TRP A 369 1.16 -14.76 -0.67
CA TRP A 369 0.71 -14.58 0.70
C TRP A 369 -0.26 -15.68 1.14
N ILE A 370 0.12 -16.43 2.18
CA ILE A 370 -0.68 -17.56 2.62
C ILE A 370 -2.06 -17.15 3.18
N ALA A 371 -2.17 -15.95 3.77
CA ALA A 371 -3.45 -15.48 4.29
C ALA A 371 -4.45 -15.07 3.20
N ALA A 372 -4.03 -14.98 1.94
CA ALA A 372 -4.95 -14.82 0.82
C ALA A 372 -5.85 -16.05 0.60
N LEU A 373 -5.45 -17.24 1.09
CA LEU A 373 -6.28 -18.45 0.98
C LEU A 373 -7.65 -18.35 1.65
N ASN A 374 -7.82 -17.49 2.67
CA ASN A 374 -9.04 -17.36 3.44
C ASN A 374 -9.40 -15.91 3.79
N ASP A 375 -9.05 -14.98 2.94
CA ASP A 375 -9.40 -13.57 3.09
C ASP A 375 -10.81 -13.23 2.57
N GLY A 376 -11.49 -14.21 1.96
CA GLY A 376 -12.83 -14.10 1.39
C GLY A 376 -12.89 -13.34 0.08
N LYS A 377 -11.77 -13.21 -0.64
CA LYS A 377 -11.67 -12.39 -1.85
C LYS A 377 -11.18 -13.21 -3.04
N VAL A 378 -11.92 -13.12 -4.13
CA VAL A 378 -11.50 -13.58 -5.46
C VAL A 378 -11.44 -12.36 -6.37
N ARG A 379 -10.35 -12.18 -7.05
CA ARG A 379 -10.10 -11.07 -7.95
C ARG A 379 -9.97 -11.54 -9.39
N ALA A 380 -10.50 -10.76 -10.31
CA ALA A 380 -10.43 -11.09 -11.73
C ALA A 380 -9.00 -11.00 -12.27
N ASN A 381 -8.21 -10.05 -11.76
CA ASN A 381 -6.80 -9.87 -12.14
C ASN A 381 -5.92 -9.74 -10.88
N PRO A 382 -5.68 -10.87 -10.16
CA PRO A 382 -4.95 -10.84 -8.90
C PRO A 382 -3.46 -10.56 -9.13
N LEU A 383 -2.88 -9.81 -8.20
CA LEU A 383 -1.43 -9.74 -8.04
C LEU A 383 -0.92 -10.95 -7.24
N PRO A 384 0.36 -11.34 -7.36
CA PRO A 384 0.90 -12.44 -6.57
C PRO A 384 0.63 -12.37 -5.06
N PRO A 385 0.67 -11.21 -4.34
CA PRO A 385 0.32 -11.13 -2.92
C PRO A 385 -1.15 -11.41 -2.60
N GLU A 386 -2.02 -11.43 -3.60
CA GLU A 386 -3.46 -11.67 -3.46
C GLU A 386 -3.84 -13.13 -3.68
N MET A 387 -2.82 -14.02 -3.69
CA MET A 387 -2.99 -15.46 -3.78
C MET A 387 -1.89 -16.19 -3.00
N TRP A 388 -2.12 -17.45 -2.73
CA TRP A 388 -1.06 -18.40 -2.37
C TRP A 388 -0.54 -19.07 -3.63
N GLY A 389 0.77 -19.29 -3.70
CA GLY A 389 1.39 -19.98 -4.80
C GLY A 389 2.69 -20.66 -4.40
N THR A 390 3.15 -21.62 -5.22
CA THR A 390 4.36 -22.39 -4.96
C THR A 390 5.51 -22.11 -5.93
N TRP A 391 5.27 -21.28 -6.95
CA TRP A 391 6.28 -21.02 -7.95
C TRP A 391 7.47 -20.23 -7.40
N ASN A 392 8.67 -20.79 -7.51
CA ASN A 392 9.93 -20.15 -7.11
C ASN A 392 11.12 -20.61 -7.98
N GLY A 393 10.86 -21.26 -9.13
CA GLY A 393 11.88 -21.87 -10.00
C GLY A 393 12.26 -23.31 -9.62
N ASN A 394 11.89 -23.79 -8.42
CA ASN A 394 12.07 -25.18 -7.98
C ASN A 394 10.77 -25.65 -7.32
N ASN A 395 9.76 -25.87 -8.16
CA ASN A 395 8.40 -26.10 -7.71
C ASN A 395 8.24 -27.46 -7.04
N PRO A 396 7.62 -27.56 -5.83
CA PRO A 396 7.38 -28.85 -5.18
C PRO A 396 6.35 -29.67 -5.96
N LYS A 397 6.58 -31.00 -6.07
CA LYS A 397 5.69 -31.90 -6.81
C LYS A 397 4.36 -32.16 -6.07
N GLN A 398 4.41 -32.25 -4.74
CA GLN A 398 3.26 -32.50 -3.89
C GLN A 398 3.18 -31.48 -2.75
N PRO A 399 2.94 -30.19 -3.08
CA PRO A 399 2.70 -29.19 -2.04
C PRO A 399 1.35 -29.44 -1.37
N TRP A 400 1.22 -28.93 -0.13
CA TRP A 400 -0.05 -28.91 0.56
C TRP A 400 -0.22 -27.60 1.34
N VAL A 401 -1.49 -27.24 1.59
CA VAL A 401 -1.91 -26.20 2.52
C VAL A 401 -2.86 -26.78 3.55
N GLU A 402 -2.82 -26.28 4.76
CA GLU A 402 -3.58 -26.80 5.90
C GLU A 402 -4.23 -25.67 6.67
N TYR A 403 -5.48 -25.84 7.02
CA TYR A 403 -6.19 -25.00 7.99
C TYR A 403 -6.20 -25.66 9.36
N ARG A 404 -5.93 -24.84 10.39
CA ARG A 404 -5.93 -25.20 11.80
C ARG A 404 -6.93 -24.36 12.57
N TRP A 405 -7.86 -25.00 13.25
CA TRP A 405 -8.84 -24.33 14.12
C TRP A 405 -8.50 -24.53 15.59
N ALA A 406 -8.73 -23.48 16.41
CA ALA A 406 -8.51 -23.53 17.86
C ALA A 406 -9.43 -24.55 18.56
N LYS A 407 -10.61 -24.81 17.98
CA LYS A 407 -11.61 -25.78 18.46
C LYS A 407 -11.96 -26.74 17.32
N PRO A 408 -12.43 -28.01 17.64
CA PRO A 408 -12.93 -28.89 16.61
C PRO A 408 -14.10 -28.26 15.84
N VAL A 409 -14.10 -28.45 14.53
CA VAL A 409 -15.15 -28.02 13.61
C VAL A 409 -15.69 -29.21 12.84
N THR A 410 -16.97 -29.19 12.49
CA THR A 410 -17.55 -30.19 11.60
C THR A 410 -17.69 -29.58 10.22
N VAL A 411 -17.22 -30.29 9.18
CA VAL A 411 -17.18 -29.84 7.79
C VAL A 411 -17.70 -30.93 6.86
N ASP A 412 -18.42 -30.57 5.81
CA ASP A 412 -19.02 -31.47 4.82
C ASP A 412 -18.77 -31.03 3.36
N GLY A 413 -17.95 -30.01 3.16
CA GLY A 413 -17.65 -29.51 1.83
C GLY A 413 -16.47 -28.55 1.82
N SER A 414 -15.95 -28.31 0.63
CA SER A 414 -14.86 -27.39 0.36
C SER A 414 -15.01 -26.78 -1.02
N ARG A 415 -14.58 -25.54 -1.19
CA ARG A 415 -14.54 -24.84 -2.48
C ARG A 415 -13.17 -24.21 -2.65
N VAL A 416 -12.56 -24.39 -3.80
CA VAL A 416 -11.25 -23.81 -4.12
C VAL A 416 -11.32 -23.03 -5.41
N TYR A 417 -10.69 -21.88 -5.43
CA TYR A 417 -10.54 -21.04 -6.62
C TYR A 417 -9.09 -21.11 -7.09
N PHE A 418 -8.85 -21.91 -8.14
CA PHE A 418 -7.52 -22.01 -8.75
C PHE A 418 -7.24 -20.81 -9.66
N PHE A 419 -5.98 -20.43 -9.71
CA PHE A 419 -5.47 -19.41 -10.60
C PHE A 419 -4.41 -19.98 -11.53
N ALA A 420 -4.40 -19.48 -12.77
CA ALA A 420 -3.34 -19.73 -13.74
C ALA A 420 -2.91 -18.41 -14.37
N ASP A 421 -1.61 -18.23 -14.58
CA ASP A 421 -1.11 -17.11 -15.36
C ASP A 421 -1.63 -17.19 -16.80
N GLN A 422 -1.93 -16.08 -17.41
CA GLN A 422 -2.52 -16.00 -18.75
C GLN A 422 -1.58 -15.32 -19.76
N PRO A 423 -1.50 -15.88 -20.97
CA PRO A 423 -1.95 -17.22 -21.38
C PRO A 423 -1.05 -18.31 -20.79
N ALA A 424 -1.65 -19.43 -20.43
CA ALA A 424 -0.91 -20.58 -19.90
C ALA A 424 0.21 -21.02 -20.86
N GLY A 425 1.42 -21.24 -20.32
CA GLY A 425 2.60 -21.62 -21.10
C GLY A 425 3.33 -20.46 -21.77
N SER A 426 2.89 -19.20 -21.62
CA SER A 426 3.52 -18.03 -22.24
C SER A 426 4.60 -17.37 -21.37
N GLY A 427 4.76 -17.76 -20.13
CA GLY A 427 5.71 -17.19 -19.18
C GLY A 427 5.99 -18.12 -18.01
N ILE A 428 6.49 -17.54 -16.92
CA ILE A 428 6.82 -18.23 -15.67
C ILE A 428 5.71 -17.93 -14.66
N GLY A 429 5.17 -18.97 -14.00
CA GLY A 429 4.07 -18.72 -13.07
C GLY A 429 3.47 -19.96 -12.43
N VAL A 430 2.16 -19.91 -12.20
CA VAL A 430 1.38 -20.94 -11.55
C VAL A 430 0.27 -21.47 -12.46
N ALA A 431 -0.15 -22.71 -12.21
CA ALA A 431 -1.25 -23.36 -12.90
C ALA A 431 -2.09 -24.16 -11.90
N PRO A 432 -3.31 -24.60 -12.26
CA PRO A 432 -4.03 -25.57 -11.45
C PRO A 432 -3.22 -26.86 -11.32
N PRO A 433 -3.39 -27.62 -10.22
CA PRO A 433 -2.75 -28.92 -10.07
C PRO A 433 -3.30 -29.94 -11.09
N ALA A 434 -2.54 -30.99 -11.37
CA ALA A 434 -3.04 -32.13 -12.15
C ALA A 434 -4.13 -32.89 -11.39
N ALA A 435 -3.99 -32.96 -10.08
CA ALA A 435 -4.96 -33.55 -9.17
C ALA A 435 -4.80 -32.94 -7.77
N TRP A 436 -5.82 -33.06 -6.95
CA TRP A 436 -5.76 -32.67 -5.55
C TRP A 436 -6.71 -33.54 -4.72
N ARG A 437 -6.53 -33.52 -3.39
CA ARG A 437 -7.39 -34.21 -2.45
C ARG A 437 -7.45 -33.50 -1.11
N LEU A 438 -8.49 -33.78 -0.34
CA LEU A 438 -8.65 -33.31 1.03
C LEU A 438 -8.36 -34.44 2.03
N GLU A 439 -7.65 -34.09 3.08
CA GLU A 439 -7.35 -34.97 4.20
C GLU A 439 -7.65 -34.24 5.52
N TYR A 440 -8.17 -34.97 6.49
CA TYR A 440 -8.41 -34.47 7.84
C TYR A 440 -7.56 -35.20 8.87
N TRP A 441 -7.28 -34.55 9.97
CA TRP A 441 -6.52 -35.16 11.08
C TRP A 441 -7.43 -35.81 12.10
N ASP A 442 -7.19 -37.12 12.36
CA ASP A 442 -7.84 -37.91 13.40
C ASP A 442 -6.79 -38.84 14.04
N GLY A 443 -5.76 -38.27 14.66
CA GLY A 443 -4.57 -38.99 15.11
C GLY A 443 -3.60 -39.41 14.01
N ALA A 444 -4.08 -39.43 12.77
CA ALA A 444 -3.30 -39.56 11.52
C ALA A 444 -4.03 -38.80 10.40
N TRP A 445 -3.33 -38.50 9.31
CA TRP A 445 -3.98 -37.94 8.13
C TRP A 445 -4.79 -39.01 7.40
N LYS A 446 -6.08 -38.73 7.20
CA LYS A 446 -7.04 -39.62 6.52
C LYS A 446 -7.71 -38.84 5.37
N PRO A 447 -7.88 -39.45 4.19
CA PRO A 447 -8.65 -38.81 3.13
C PRO A 447 -10.12 -38.67 3.56
N VAL A 448 -10.80 -37.58 3.15
CA VAL A 448 -12.24 -37.46 3.32
C VAL A 448 -12.95 -38.48 2.44
N ALA A 449 -14.06 -39.01 2.90
CA ALA A 449 -14.82 -40.09 2.22
C ALA A 449 -16.08 -39.54 1.54
N GLY A 450 -16.57 -40.26 0.52
CA GLY A 450 -17.82 -39.93 -0.17
C GLY A 450 -17.76 -38.63 -0.96
N THR A 451 -16.62 -38.36 -1.63
CA THR A 451 -16.39 -37.13 -2.37
C THR A 451 -17.18 -37.06 -3.69
N SER A 452 -17.64 -35.86 -4.03
CA SER A 452 -18.33 -35.60 -5.31
C SER A 452 -17.37 -35.52 -6.52
N GLY A 453 -16.06 -35.62 -6.31
CA GLY A 453 -15.02 -35.41 -7.31
C GLY A 453 -14.23 -34.13 -7.08
N TYR A 454 -13.04 -34.05 -7.66
CA TYR A 454 -12.08 -32.96 -7.53
C TYR A 454 -11.82 -32.32 -8.89
N GLY A 455 -12.46 -31.18 -9.16
CA GLY A 455 -12.20 -30.39 -10.38
C GLY A 455 -10.94 -29.54 -10.26
N THR A 456 -10.37 -29.16 -11.39
CA THR A 456 -9.15 -28.34 -11.46
C THR A 456 -9.28 -27.14 -12.42
N THR A 457 -10.48 -26.70 -12.73
CA THR A 457 -10.76 -25.59 -13.64
C THR A 457 -10.31 -24.27 -13.00
N PRO A 458 -9.43 -23.48 -13.65
CA PRO A 458 -9.10 -22.15 -13.16
C PRO A 458 -10.22 -21.15 -13.44
N GLY A 459 -10.27 -20.05 -12.67
CA GLY A 459 -11.20 -18.96 -12.90
C GLY A 459 -12.63 -19.20 -12.43
N ALA A 460 -12.88 -20.30 -11.70
CA ALA A 460 -14.16 -20.60 -11.06
C ALA A 460 -13.93 -21.37 -9.76
N PHE A 461 -14.93 -21.36 -8.87
CA PHE A 461 -14.89 -22.23 -7.70
C PHE A 461 -15.15 -23.70 -8.09
N GLU A 462 -14.21 -24.56 -7.78
CA GLU A 462 -14.39 -26.01 -7.78
C GLU A 462 -14.90 -26.44 -6.41
N GLU A 463 -16.10 -27.04 -6.36
CA GLU A 463 -16.73 -27.49 -5.11
C GLU A 463 -16.63 -29.01 -4.96
N VAL A 464 -16.17 -29.43 -3.80
CA VAL A 464 -16.17 -30.83 -3.38
C VAL A 464 -17.06 -31.00 -2.15
N ARG A 465 -17.98 -31.96 -2.20
CA ARG A 465 -18.78 -32.42 -1.05
C ARG A 465 -18.27 -33.78 -0.58
N PHE A 466 -18.37 -34.01 0.72
CA PHE A 466 -17.89 -35.24 1.33
C PHE A 466 -18.68 -35.59 2.56
N ALA A 467 -18.53 -36.82 3.06
CA ALA A 467 -19.15 -37.25 4.33
C ALA A 467 -18.66 -36.33 5.46
N PRO A 468 -19.55 -35.85 6.35
CA PRO A 468 -19.16 -34.94 7.41
C PRO A 468 -18.05 -35.50 8.29
N VAL A 469 -17.02 -34.69 8.54
CA VAL A 469 -15.91 -35.01 9.45
C VAL A 469 -15.79 -33.93 10.51
N THR A 470 -15.42 -34.32 11.74
CA THR A 470 -15.11 -33.41 12.83
C THR A 470 -13.62 -33.43 13.09
N THR A 471 -12.98 -32.29 12.92
CA THR A 471 -11.51 -32.20 12.99
C THR A 471 -11.08 -30.81 13.49
N ARG A 472 -9.80 -30.68 13.88
CA ARG A 472 -9.14 -29.39 14.06
C ARG A 472 -8.28 -29.02 12.87
N CYS A 473 -7.96 -29.99 11.98
CA CYS A 473 -7.02 -29.78 10.89
C CYS A 473 -7.55 -30.43 9.61
N LEU A 474 -7.69 -29.61 8.57
CA LEU A 474 -8.01 -30.04 7.22
C LEU A 474 -6.88 -29.60 6.30
N ARG A 475 -6.37 -30.47 5.43
CA ARG A 475 -5.39 -30.07 4.44
C ARG A 475 -5.82 -30.44 3.03
N MET A 476 -5.39 -29.63 2.11
CA MET A 476 -5.48 -29.83 0.66
C MET A 476 -4.09 -30.20 0.16
N VAL A 477 -3.97 -31.39 -0.43
CA VAL A 477 -2.72 -31.90 -1.00
C VAL A 477 -2.85 -31.87 -2.51
N PHE A 478 -1.85 -31.32 -3.19
CA PHE A 478 -1.84 -31.15 -4.64
C PHE A 478 -0.83 -32.07 -5.30
N ASP A 479 -1.16 -32.55 -6.48
CA ASP A 479 -0.20 -33.10 -7.44
C ASP A 479 0.03 -32.03 -8.51
N ALA A 480 1.21 -31.40 -8.50
CA ALA A 480 1.53 -30.31 -9.43
C ALA A 480 1.51 -30.78 -10.89
N SER A 481 1.03 -29.92 -11.79
CA SER A 481 0.92 -30.23 -13.23
C SER A 481 2.26 -30.14 -13.94
N GLY A 482 3.01 -31.24 -14.01
CA GLY A 482 4.24 -31.29 -14.78
C GLY A 482 5.48 -30.74 -14.07
N SER A 483 6.56 -30.46 -14.83
CA SER A 483 7.87 -30.00 -14.32
C SER A 483 8.36 -28.71 -14.99
N GLY A 484 7.55 -28.10 -15.83
CA GLY A 484 7.88 -26.85 -16.54
C GLY A 484 7.70 -25.58 -15.72
N PRO A 485 7.83 -24.41 -16.33
CA PRO A 485 7.68 -23.11 -15.67
C PRO A 485 6.32 -22.93 -14.96
N TYR A 486 5.28 -23.66 -15.38
CA TYR A 486 3.92 -23.65 -14.80
C TYR A 486 3.65 -24.84 -13.88
N ALA A 487 4.64 -25.49 -13.35
CA ALA A 487 4.48 -26.55 -12.36
C ALA A 487 4.11 -26.02 -10.95
N GLY A 488 4.20 -24.70 -10.73
CA GLY A 488 3.74 -24.07 -9.51
C GLY A 488 2.20 -24.10 -9.42
N VAL A 489 1.65 -24.38 -8.22
CA VAL A 489 0.21 -24.32 -7.96
C VAL A 489 -0.16 -22.92 -7.49
N GLY A 490 -1.28 -22.37 -8.02
CA GLY A 490 -1.84 -21.09 -7.62
C GLY A 490 -3.26 -21.23 -7.11
N VAL A 491 -3.55 -20.65 -5.92
CA VAL A 491 -4.88 -20.64 -5.29
C VAL A 491 -5.18 -19.23 -4.78
N GLN A 492 -6.29 -18.65 -5.24
CA GLN A 492 -6.76 -17.35 -4.74
C GLN A 492 -7.53 -17.49 -3.42
N GLU A 493 -8.44 -18.47 -3.33
CA GLU A 493 -9.32 -18.64 -2.19
C GLU A 493 -9.59 -20.12 -1.94
N TRP A 494 -9.60 -20.53 -0.66
CA TRP A 494 -9.99 -21.85 -0.24
C TRP A 494 -11.04 -21.76 0.88
N GLU A 495 -12.28 -22.04 0.54
CA GLU A 495 -13.40 -22.08 1.46
C GLU A 495 -13.59 -23.48 2.05
N VAL A 496 -13.97 -23.56 3.32
CA VAL A 496 -14.35 -24.79 4.02
C VAL A 496 -15.74 -24.63 4.58
N LEU A 497 -16.63 -25.56 4.25
CA LEU A 497 -18.07 -25.43 4.48
C LEU A 497 -18.51 -26.28 5.69
N ALA A 498 -19.09 -25.60 6.68
CA ALA A 498 -19.82 -26.26 7.75
C ALA A 498 -21.15 -26.86 7.24
N PRO A 499 -21.63 -27.97 7.80
CA PRO A 499 -22.93 -28.54 7.46
C PRO A 499 -24.06 -27.50 7.58
N ARG A 500 -25.10 -27.64 6.75
CA ARG A 500 -26.32 -26.85 6.95
C ARG A 500 -26.92 -27.21 8.32
N PRO A 501 -27.38 -26.22 9.10
CA PRO A 501 -28.03 -26.52 10.37
C PRO A 501 -29.15 -27.55 10.17
N ARG A 502 -28.97 -28.75 10.70
CA ARG A 502 -30.06 -29.71 10.97
C ARG A 502 -30.39 -29.59 12.45
N VAL A 503 -31.67 -29.73 12.81
CA VAL A 503 -32.16 -29.79 14.19
C VAL A 503 -31.29 -30.74 15.03
N PRO A 504 -31.02 -30.48 16.32
CA PRO A 504 -29.83 -30.95 17.03
C PRO A 504 -29.73 -32.45 17.13
N ALA A 505 -28.55 -33.00 16.89
CA ALA A 505 -28.13 -34.33 17.32
C ALA A 505 -26.94 -34.19 18.29
N ALA A 506 -26.86 -35.12 19.22
CA ALA A 506 -26.12 -35.14 20.47
C ALA A 506 -24.59 -34.86 20.43
N ALA A 507 -24.06 -34.55 21.62
CA ALA A 507 -22.69 -34.16 21.96
C ALA A 507 -21.59 -35.02 21.31
N GLY A 508 -20.62 -34.32 20.70
CA GLY A 508 -19.52 -34.92 19.96
C GLY A 508 -18.23 -35.14 20.77
N VAL A 509 -17.49 -36.14 20.33
CA VAL A 509 -16.17 -36.57 20.81
C VAL A 509 -15.11 -35.48 20.53
N ALA A 510 -14.19 -35.28 21.48
CA ALA A 510 -13.08 -34.35 21.32
C ALA A 510 -12.10 -34.83 20.21
N ALA A 511 -11.82 -33.98 19.22
CA ALA A 511 -10.84 -34.28 18.18
C ALA A 511 -9.40 -33.98 18.66
N PRO A 512 -8.39 -34.80 18.27
CA PRO A 512 -7.00 -34.61 18.67
C PRO A 512 -6.36 -33.31 18.09
N ALA A 513 -5.28 -32.83 18.71
CA ALA A 513 -4.48 -31.70 18.20
C ALA A 513 -3.76 -32.10 16.93
N CYS A 514 -3.44 -31.09 16.07
CA CYS A 514 -2.72 -31.30 14.80
C CYS A 514 -1.36 -31.96 15.01
N GLY A 515 -0.95 -32.86 14.09
CA GLY A 515 0.36 -33.47 14.08
C GLY A 515 1.48 -32.43 13.93
N LYS A 516 2.65 -32.69 14.50
CA LYS A 516 3.87 -31.96 14.20
C LYS A 516 4.45 -32.50 12.89
N ASN A 517 4.91 -31.62 12.00
CA ASN A 517 5.66 -31.99 10.78
C ASN A 517 7.06 -32.42 11.15
#